data_40b152036ce311c4a2f7c6d054b18076
#
_entry.id   40b152036ce311c4a2f7c6d054b18076
#
_cell.length_a   1.000
_cell.length_b   1.000
_cell.length_c   1.000
_cell.angle_alpha   90.00
_cell.angle_beta   90.00
_cell.angle_gamma   90.00
#
_symmetry.space_group_name_H-M   'P 1'
#
loop_
_entity.id
_entity.type
_entity.pdbx_description
1 polymer ?
#
loop_
_entity_poly.entity_id
_entity_poly.type
_entity_poly.pdbx_seq_one_letter_code
_entity_poly.pdbx_strand_id
1 'polypeptide(L)' 'MRIVKNEHDKLYPYTIKGGWGDEVYCDEKDLIELKKEIEKILDKRD' A
#
# COMPACT_ATOMS: atom_id res chain seq x y z
N MET A 1 -0.41 -1.69 10.70
CA MET A 1 -0.45 -1.80 9.24
C MET A 1 0.70 -2.66 8.75
N ARG A 2 0.43 -3.48 7.79
CA ARG A 2 1.42 -4.43 7.30
C ARG A 2 1.28 -4.60 5.79
N ILE A 3 2.39 -4.70 5.09
CA ILE A 3 2.39 -4.95 3.64
C ILE A 3 3.01 -6.31 3.39
N VAL A 4 2.27 -7.14 2.68
CA VAL A 4 2.69 -8.51 2.37
C VAL A 4 2.83 -8.66 0.86
N LYS A 5 3.93 -9.27 0.44
CA LYS A 5 4.14 -9.56 -0.98
C LYS A 5 3.68 -10.98 -1.28
N ASN A 6 2.80 -11.12 -2.26
CA ASN A 6 2.33 -12.41 -2.74
C ASN A 6 2.88 -12.65 -4.14
N GLU A 7 3.88 -13.53 -4.24
CA GLU A 7 4.55 -13.81 -5.50
C GLU A 7 3.70 -14.59 -6.49
N HIS A 8 2.63 -15.21 -6.02
CA HIS A 8 1.75 -16.00 -6.87
C HIS A 8 0.70 -15.16 -7.59
N ASP A 9 0.46 -13.94 -7.12
CA ASP A 9 -0.51 -13.05 -7.74
C ASP A 9 0.22 -12.09 -8.68
N LYS A 10 -0.08 -12.21 -9.97
CA LYS A 10 0.57 -11.40 -10.99
C LYS A 10 -0.10 -10.05 -11.19
N LEU A 11 -1.37 -9.92 -10.82
CA LEU A 11 -2.11 -8.67 -10.99
C LEU A 11 -1.93 -7.75 -9.78
N TYR A 12 -2.03 -8.31 -8.60
CA TYR A 12 -1.94 -7.55 -7.36
C TYR A 12 -1.00 -8.26 -6.39
N PRO A 13 0.31 -8.16 -6.64
CA PRO A 13 1.29 -8.90 -5.83
C PRO A 13 1.47 -8.37 -4.41
N TYR A 14 0.84 -7.26 -4.08
CA TYR A 14 0.98 -6.67 -2.75
C TYR A 14 -0.37 -6.56 -2.05
N THR A 15 -0.39 -6.88 -0.77
CA THR A 15 -1.58 -6.73 0.07
C THR A 15 -1.24 -5.85 1.25
N ILE A 16 -2.02 -4.80 1.44
CA ILE A 16 -1.88 -3.92 2.61
C ILE A 16 -2.92 -4.34 3.63
N LYS A 17 -2.47 -4.76 4.80
CA LYS A 17 -3.35 -5.20 5.88
C LYS A 17 -3.42 -4.13 6.95
N GLY A 18 -4.62 -3.66 7.24
CA GLY A 18 -4.87 -2.71 8.32
C GLY A 18 -5.03 -3.41 9.65
N GLY A 19 -5.06 -2.62 10.72
CA GLY A 19 -5.20 -3.14 12.08
C GLY A 19 -6.60 -3.67 12.40
N TRP A 20 -7.57 -3.41 11.55
CA TRP A 20 -8.97 -3.80 11.77
C TRP A 20 -9.39 -4.97 10.89
N GLY A 21 -8.45 -5.67 10.30
CA GLY A 21 -8.75 -6.77 9.40
C GLY A 21 -9.01 -6.34 7.96
N ASP A 22 -8.85 -5.08 7.65
CA ASP A 22 -9.00 -4.58 6.30
C ASP A 22 -7.84 -5.02 5.42
N GLU A 23 -8.16 -5.41 4.19
CA GLU A 23 -7.15 -5.80 3.22
C GLU A 23 -7.35 -5.05 1.92
N VAL A 24 -6.28 -4.49 1.38
CA VAL A 24 -6.29 -3.79 0.09
C VAL A 24 -5.25 -4.41 -0.80
N TYR A 25 -5.67 -4.83 -1.98
CA TYR A 25 -4.77 -5.43 -2.96
C TYR A 25 -4.23 -4.37 -3.88
N CYS A 26 -2.92 -4.34 -4.04
CA CYS A 26 -2.24 -3.31 -4.84
C CYS A 26 -1.19 -3.92 -5.75
N ASP A 27 -0.93 -3.25 -6.87
CA ASP A 27 0.22 -3.58 -7.69
C ASP A 27 1.38 -2.62 -7.33
N GLU A 28 2.51 -2.80 -8.00
CA GLU A 28 3.68 -1.96 -7.74
C GLU A 28 3.40 -0.49 -8.01
N LYS A 29 2.65 -0.21 -9.06
CA LYS A 29 2.30 1.13 -9.46
C LYS A 29 1.47 1.83 -8.38
N ASP A 30 0.50 1.10 -7.83
CA ASP A 30 -0.34 1.62 -6.76
C ASP A 30 0.47 1.93 -5.51
N LEU A 31 1.45 1.09 -5.18
CA LEU A 31 2.31 1.33 -4.04
C LEU A 31 3.15 2.58 -4.21
N ILE A 32 3.65 2.82 -5.41
CA ILE A 32 4.42 4.03 -5.71
C ILE A 32 3.55 5.27 -5.54
N GLU A 33 2.34 5.23 -6.05
CA GLU A 33 1.40 6.34 -5.89
C GLU A 33 1.03 6.57 -4.43
N LEU A 34 0.78 5.50 -3.71
CA LEU A 34 0.46 5.58 -2.29
C LEU A 34 1.59 6.21 -1.51
N LYS A 35 2.82 5.86 -1.82
CA LYS A 35 3.99 6.45 -1.20
C LYS A 35 4.02 7.96 -1.42
N LYS A 36 3.77 8.40 -2.65
CA LYS A 36 3.73 9.82 -2.98
C LYS A 36 2.65 10.57 -2.21
N GLU A 37 1.47 9.97 -2.10
CA GLU A 37 0.37 10.58 -1.37
C GLU A 37 0.66 10.68 0.12
N ILE A 38 1.27 9.66 0.68
CA ILE A 38 1.67 9.67 2.08
C ILE A 38 2.70 10.78 2.34
N GLU A 39 3.69 10.91 1.47
CA GLU A 39 4.71 11.96 1.59
C GLU A 39 4.10 13.35 1.51
N LYS A 40 3.12 13.53 0.64
CA LYS A 40 2.40 14.79 0.53
C LYS A 40 1.70 15.16 1.83
N ILE A 41 1.03 14.22 2.42
CA ILE A 41 0.30 14.43 3.68
C ILE A 41 1.26 14.76 4.80
N LEU A 42 2.37 14.06 4.88
CA LEU A 42 3.36 14.29 5.92
C LEU A 42 4.07 15.63 5.76
N ASP A 43 4.30 16.06 4.52
CA ASP A 43 4.93 17.36 4.25
C ASP A 43 4.04 18.53 4.68
N LYS A 44 2.74 18.37 4.62
CA LYS A 44 1.80 19.40 5.03
C LYS A 44 1.54 19.40 6.54
N ARG A 45 2.19 18.54 7.23
CA ARG A 45 1.98 18.35 8.66
C ARG A 45 2.93 19.23 9.46
N ASP A 46 2.51 20.39 9.76
CA ASP A 46 3.29 21.31 10.62
C ASP A 46 2.63 21.51 11.97
#